data_881c7f31bf80e5550142e21fd65f2926
#
_entry.id   881c7f31bf80e5550142e21fd65f2926
#
_cell.length_a   1.000
_cell.length_b   1.000
_cell.length_c   1.000
_cell.angle_alpha   90.00
_cell.angle_beta   90.00
_cell.angle_gamma   90.00
#
_symmetry.space_group_name_H-M   'P 1'
#
loop_
_entity.id
_entity.type
_entity.pdbx_description
1 polymer ?
#
loop_
_entity_poly.entity_id
_entity_poly.type
_entity_poly.pdbx_seq_one_letter_code
_entity_poly.pdbx_strand_id
1 'polypeptide(L)'
;MRIIAGQHRGRNLVTVRDLSVRPTTDRAKQTIFDILSNRLDFDGIEVLDLFAGSGSLGLEAISRGARQATFIDTSPQSLDALEANVRTLGCSEQCTSYAADVFWYLKNARRAFDLVFVDPPYRLERIADLPAELYASEALREGTFVVMEHSKESPVEPSESMFDIT
;
A
#
# COMPACT_ATOMS: atom_id res chain seq x y z
N MET A 1 -2.35 -12.06 10.62
CA MET A 1 -2.17 -10.60 10.49
C MET A 1 -3.41 -9.90 11.02
N ARG A 2 -3.29 -8.74 11.63
CA ARG A 2 -4.41 -8.01 12.25
C ARG A 2 -4.26 -6.50 12.04
N ILE A 3 -5.34 -5.77 12.24
CA ILE A 3 -5.32 -4.32 12.35
C ILE A 3 -4.70 -3.92 13.70
N ILE A 4 -3.73 -3.02 13.67
CA ILE A 4 -2.92 -2.64 14.85
C ILE A 4 -3.57 -1.52 15.65
N ALA A 5 -4.11 -0.51 14.97
CA ALA A 5 -4.66 0.69 15.61
C ALA A 5 -5.93 1.20 14.90
N GLY A 6 -6.53 2.27 15.44
CA GLY A 6 -7.71 2.92 14.88
C GLY A 6 -9.02 2.20 15.22
N GLN A 7 -10.07 2.54 14.45
CA GLN A 7 -11.45 2.08 14.70
C GLN A 7 -11.64 0.56 14.60
N HIS A 8 -10.79 -0.13 13.83
CA HIS A 8 -10.87 -1.58 13.62
C HIS A 8 -9.78 -2.35 14.38
N ARG A 9 -9.11 -1.72 15.35
CA ARG A 9 -8.02 -2.32 16.13
C ARG A 9 -8.34 -3.72 16.62
N GLY A 10 -7.39 -4.65 16.45
CA GLY A 10 -7.48 -6.04 16.92
C GLY A 10 -8.25 -6.98 15.99
N ARG A 11 -8.88 -6.47 14.91
CA ARG A 11 -9.56 -7.30 13.92
C ARG A 11 -8.54 -8.12 13.12
N ASN A 12 -8.80 -9.41 13.02
CA ASN A 12 -7.98 -10.30 12.20
C ASN A 12 -8.30 -10.12 10.72
N LEU A 13 -7.25 -10.15 9.89
CA LEU A 13 -7.36 -10.13 8.44
C LEU A 13 -7.09 -11.52 7.87
N VAL A 14 -7.89 -11.90 6.89
CA VAL A 14 -7.60 -13.04 6.01
C VAL A 14 -6.36 -12.72 5.20
N THR A 15 -5.43 -13.66 5.13
CA THR A 15 -4.19 -13.51 4.35
C THR A 15 -4.10 -14.64 3.34
N VAL A 16 -3.57 -14.37 2.17
CA VAL A 16 -3.22 -15.41 1.21
C VAL A 16 -1.95 -16.10 1.70
N ARG A 17 -1.98 -17.42 1.81
CA ARG A 17 -0.79 -18.23 2.08
C ARG A 17 -0.03 -18.42 0.77
N ASP A 18 0.69 -17.41 0.34
CA ASP A 18 1.68 -17.58 -0.71
C ASP A 18 3.05 -17.80 -0.07
N LEU A 19 3.65 -18.96 -0.32
CA LEU A 19 4.98 -19.32 0.20
C LEU A 19 6.09 -18.47 -0.43
N SER A 20 5.79 -17.74 -1.50
CA SER A 20 6.73 -16.85 -2.19
C SER A 20 6.74 -15.43 -1.64
N VAL A 21 5.73 -15.05 -0.86
CA VAL A 21 5.61 -13.72 -0.26
C VAL A 21 5.69 -13.85 1.27
N ARG A 22 6.70 -13.25 1.87
CA ARG A 22 6.77 -13.14 3.33
C ARG A 22 5.75 -12.08 3.76
N PRO A 23 4.70 -12.44 4.52
CA PRO A 23 3.73 -11.44 4.95
C PRO A 23 4.45 -10.36 5.76
N THR A 24 4.17 -9.10 5.47
CA THR A 24 4.57 -7.98 6.33
C THR A 24 4.10 -8.27 7.74
N THR A 25 5.03 -8.50 8.66
CA THR A 25 4.68 -8.91 10.02
C THR A 25 3.93 -7.79 10.74
N ASP A 26 3.08 -8.12 11.73
CA ASP A 26 2.43 -7.12 12.59
C ASP A 26 3.43 -6.11 13.16
N ARG A 27 4.67 -6.56 13.46
CA ARG A 27 5.74 -5.70 13.96
C ARG A 27 6.28 -4.73 12.89
N ALA A 28 6.51 -5.21 11.68
CA ALA A 28 6.97 -4.34 10.58
C ALA A 28 5.90 -3.29 10.24
N LYS A 29 4.65 -3.71 10.15
CA LYS A 29 3.52 -2.80 9.96
C LYS A 29 3.42 -1.77 11.08
N GLN A 30 3.55 -2.17 12.34
CA GLN A 30 3.59 -1.25 13.47
C GLN A 30 4.69 -0.20 13.29
N THR A 31 5.91 -0.61 12.96
CA THR A 31 7.04 0.31 12.77
C THR A 31 6.76 1.32 11.65
N ILE A 32 6.24 0.87 10.51
CA ILE A 32 5.87 1.76 9.38
C ILE A 32 4.87 2.82 9.85
N PHE A 33 3.80 2.40 10.50
CA PHE A 33 2.76 3.32 10.93
C PHE A 33 3.15 4.21 12.12
N ASP A 34 4.08 3.79 12.97
CA ASP A 34 4.64 4.64 14.03
C ASP A 34 5.47 5.78 13.42
N ILE A 35 6.27 5.49 12.39
CA ILE A 35 7.02 6.52 11.65
C ILE A 35 6.05 7.48 10.95
N LEU A 36 5.06 6.96 10.24
CA LEU A 36 4.10 7.78 9.51
C LEU A 36 3.27 8.67 10.44
N SER A 37 2.83 8.17 11.60
CA SER A 37 2.03 8.93 12.57
C SER A 37 2.74 10.16 13.15
N ASN A 38 4.07 10.21 13.07
CA ASN A 38 4.84 11.38 13.47
C ASN A 38 4.97 12.45 12.36
N ARG A 39 4.52 12.13 11.14
CA ARG A 39 4.73 12.97 9.95
C ARG A 39 3.44 13.28 9.19
N LEU A 40 2.43 12.46 9.36
CA LEU A 40 1.18 12.48 8.60
C LEU A 40 -0.01 12.27 9.53
N ASP A 41 -1.02 13.15 9.43
CA ASP A 41 -2.34 12.88 9.99
C ASP A 41 -3.11 12.00 9.01
N PHE A 42 -3.63 10.88 9.52
CA PHE A 42 -4.40 9.96 8.68
C PHE A 42 -5.83 10.43 8.41
N ASP A 43 -6.33 11.40 9.16
CA ASP A 43 -7.73 11.84 9.01
C ASP A 43 -7.97 12.47 7.62
N GLY A 44 -8.89 11.88 6.89
CA GLY A 44 -9.35 12.37 5.59
C GLY A 44 -8.44 12.16 4.39
N ILE A 45 -7.25 11.53 4.56
CA ILE A 45 -6.32 11.29 3.43
C ILE A 45 -6.81 10.21 2.47
N GLU A 46 -6.26 10.26 1.25
CA GLU A 46 -6.45 9.25 0.21
C GLU A 46 -5.18 8.39 0.06
N VAL A 47 -5.36 7.09 0.08
CA VAL A 47 -4.28 6.11 0.11
C VAL A 47 -4.29 5.26 -1.16
N LEU A 48 -3.12 4.98 -1.71
CA LEU A 48 -2.90 3.99 -2.77
C LEU A 48 -2.04 2.85 -2.22
N ASP A 49 -2.49 1.62 -2.39
CA ASP A 49 -1.79 0.41 -1.97
C ASP A 49 -1.47 -0.43 -3.20
N LEU A 50 -0.21 -0.36 -3.64
CA LEU A 50 0.30 -1.07 -4.81
C LEU A 50 0.89 -2.41 -4.39
N PHE A 51 0.57 -3.45 -5.15
CA PHE A 51 0.83 -4.86 -4.78
C PHE A 51 0.11 -5.23 -3.47
N ALA A 52 -1.15 -4.81 -3.37
CA ALA A 52 -1.90 -4.73 -2.12
C ALA A 52 -2.08 -6.07 -1.39
N GLY A 53 -1.98 -7.20 -2.08
CA GLY A 53 -2.23 -8.49 -1.49
C GLY A 53 -3.62 -8.55 -0.83
N SER A 54 -3.67 -8.91 0.44
CA SER A 54 -4.90 -8.92 1.23
C SER A 54 -5.32 -7.55 1.79
N GLY A 55 -4.63 -6.48 1.39
CA GLY A 55 -4.94 -5.08 1.76
C GLY A 55 -4.46 -4.65 3.14
N SER A 56 -3.47 -5.31 3.70
CA SER A 56 -3.05 -5.09 5.08
C SER A 56 -2.62 -3.65 5.40
N LEU A 57 -1.90 -2.98 4.49
CA LEU A 57 -1.41 -1.61 4.70
C LEU A 57 -2.52 -0.59 4.46
N GLY A 58 -3.23 -0.67 3.35
CA GLY A 58 -4.33 0.24 3.04
C GLY A 58 -5.48 0.15 4.05
N LEU A 59 -5.83 -1.06 4.51
CA LEU A 59 -6.88 -1.25 5.53
C LEU A 59 -6.45 -0.75 6.91
N GLU A 60 -5.16 -0.82 7.25
CA GLU A 60 -4.63 -0.18 8.46
C GLU A 60 -4.78 1.35 8.38
N ALA A 61 -4.49 1.95 7.22
CA ALA A 61 -4.69 3.38 7.01
C ALA A 61 -6.17 3.79 7.13
N ILE A 62 -7.10 3.02 6.55
CA ILE A 62 -8.55 3.20 6.74
C ILE A 62 -8.92 3.15 8.22
N SER A 63 -8.40 2.15 8.95
CA SER A 63 -8.66 2.04 10.39
C SER A 63 -8.19 3.24 11.20
N ARG A 64 -7.15 3.93 10.73
CA ARG A 64 -6.57 5.12 11.39
C ARG A 64 -7.21 6.45 10.97
N GLY A 65 -8.16 6.44 10.02
CA GLY A 65 -8.93 7.63 9.65
C GLY A 65 -8.83 8.02 8.17
N ALA A 66 -8.09 7.29 7.33
CA ALA A 66 -8.04 7.55 5.90
C ALA A 66 -9.46 7.54 5.30
N ARG A 67 -9.75 8.51 4.45
CA ARG A 67 -11.06 8.67 3.81
C ARG A 67 -11.32 7.58 2.79
N GLN A 68 -10.32 7.27 1.99
CA GLN A 68 -10.40 6.27 0.93
C GLN A 68 -9.08 5.55 0.75
N ALA A 69 -9.14 4.28 0.36
CA ALA A 69 -8.00 3.49 -0.09
C ALA A 69 -8.30 2.84 -1.44
N THR A 70 -7.33 2.93 -2.34
CA THR A 70 -7.34 2.26 -3.64
C THR A 70 -6.29 1.17 -3.63
N PHE A 71 -6.68 -0.03 -4.00
CA PHE A 71 -5.84 -1.23 -3.96
C PHE A 71 -5.61 -1.78 -5.36
N ILE A 72 -4.36 -2.06 -5.70
CA ILE A 72 -3.96 -2.61 -6.99
C ILE A 72 -3.24 -3.93 -6.77
N ASP A 73 -3.74 -4.98 -7.37
CA ASP A 73 -3.10 -6.30 -7.37
C ASP A 73 -3.51 -7.08 -8.64
N THR A 74 -2.66 -7.99 -9.09
CA THR A 74 -2.97 -8.87 -10.24
C THR A 74 -3.53 -10.22 -9.81
N SER A 75 -3.33 -10.62 -8.56
CA SER A 75 -3.73 -11.94 -8.04
C SER A 75 -5.21 -11.99 -7.67
N PRO A 76 -6.03 -12.82 -8.33
CA PRO A 76 -7.43 -13.00 -7.93
C PRO A 76 -7.59 -13.45 -6.48
N GLN A 77 -6.69 -14.31 -5.99
CA GLN A 77 -6.72 -14.80 -4.61
C GLN A 77 -6.45 -13.67 -3.60
N SER A 78 -5.54 -12.75 -3.94
CA SER A 78 -5.28 -11.56 -3.14
C SER A 78 -6.51 -10.66 -3.07
N LEU A 79 -7.14 -10.41 -4.22
CA LEU A 79 -8.33 -9.57 -4.31
C LEU A 79 -9.53 -10.18 -3.60
N ASP A 80 -9.71 -11.51 -3.66
CA ASP A 80 -10.76 -12.21 -2.91
C ASP A 80 -10.55 -12.07 -1.39
N ALA A 81 -9.30 -12.20 -0.93
CA ALA A 81 -8.95 -12.00 0.47
C ALA A 81 -9.16 -10.55 0.91
N LEU A 82 -8.76 -9.58 0.08
CA LEU A 82 -8.99 -8.15 0.31
C LEU A 82 -10.49 -7.86 0.44
N GLU A 83 -11.30 -8.36 -0.49
CA GLU A 83 -12.76 -8.14 -0.46
C GLU A 83 -13.40 -8.74 0.80
N ALA A 84 -12.96 -9.93 1.21
CA ALA A 84 -13.42 -10.55 2.46
C ALA A 84 -13.06 -9.68 3.67
N ASN A 85 -11.86 -9.10 3.70
CA ASN A 85 -11.42 -8.20 4.76
C ASN A 85 -12.23 -6.89 4.77
N VAL A 86 -12.45 -6.29 3.62
CA VAL A 86 -13.24 -5.05 3.46
C VAL A 86 -14.66 -5.26 3.98
N ARG A 87 -15.30 -6.39 3.62
CA ARG A 87 -16.64 -6.75 4.12
C ARG A 87 -16.65 -6.96 5.64
N THR A 88 -15.65 -7.69 6.16
CA THR A 88 -15.54 -7.98 7.60
C THR A 88 -15.35 -6.71 8.43
N LEU A 89 -14.60 -5.75 7.91
CA LEU A 89 -14.39 -4.44 8.55
C LEU A 89 -15.57 -3.48 8.33
N GLY A 90 -16.45 -3.75 7.38
CA GLY A 90 -17.60 -2.87 7.06
C GLY A 90 -17.18 -1.54 6.41
N CYS A 91 -16.05 -1.53 5.67
CA CYS A 91 -15.49 -0.32 5.06
C CYS A 91 -15.59 -0.28 3.52
N SER A 92 -16.57 -0.95 2.94
CA SER A 92 -16.73 -1.09 1.48
C SER A 92 -16.84 0.24 0.74
N GLU A 93 -17.48 1.24 1.33
CA GLU A 93 -17.62 2.57 0.72
C GLU A 93 -16.30 3.36 0.67
N GLN A 94 -15.33 2.97 1.49
CA GLN A 94 -14.01 3.61 1.57
C GLN A 94 -12.95 2.90 0.73
N CYS A 95 -13.26 1.73 0.15
CA CYS A 95 -12.29 0.87 -0.51
C CYS A 95 -12.65 0.63 -1.97
N THR A 96 -11.68 0.81 -2.87
CA THR A 96 -11.80 0.48 -4.29
C THR A 96 -10.63 -0.42 -4.68
N SER A 97 -10.88 -1.53 -5.34
CA SER A 97 -9.85 -2.45 -5.80
C SER A 97 -9.86 -2.59 -7.32
N TYR A 98 -8.68 -2.75 -7.90
CA TYR A 98 -8.50 -3.00 -9.34
C TYR A 98 -7.62 -4.23 -9.55
N ALA A 99 -8.12 -5.17 -10.34
CA ALA A 99 -7.35 -6.30 -10.88
C ALA A 99 -6.47 -5.78 -12.04
N ALA A 100 -5.30 -5.24 -11.74
CA ALA A 100 -4.44 -4.59 -12.73
C ALA A 100 -2.95 -4.75 -12.40
N ASP A 101 -2.14 -4.73 -13.44
CA ASP A 101 -0.69 -4.56 -13.31
C ASP A 101 -0.37 -3.15 -12.79
N VAL A 102 0.57 -3.05 -11.84
CA VAL A 102 0.93 -1.79 -11.19
C VAL A 102 1.51 -0.79 -12.18
N PHE A 103 2.37 -1.21 -13.11
CA PHE A 103 2.95 -0.31 -14.12
C PHE A 103 1.89 0.20 -15.09
N TRP A 104 0.95 -0.67 -15.47
CA TRP A 104 -0.18 -0.25 -16.28
C TRP A 104 -1.06 0.76 -15.54
N TYR A 105 -1.34 0.51 -14.26
CA TYR A 105 -2.12 1.42 -13.44
C TYR A 105 -1.45 2.79 -13.32
N LEU A 106 -0.15 2.85 -12.99
CA LEU A 106 0.59 4.09 -12.85
C LEU A 106 0.57 4.93 -14.14
N LYS A 107 0.71 4.30 -15.31
CA LYS A 107 0.61 4.98 -16.62
C LYS A 107 -0.77 5.55 -16.91
N ASN A 108 -1.81 4.99 -16.33
CA ASN A 108 -3.21 5.37 -16.54
C ASN A 108 -3.84 6.06 -15.33
N ALA A 109 -3.10 6.30 -14.27
CA ALA A 109 -3.58 7.01 -13.10
C ALA A 109 -4.07 8.42 -13.49
N ARG A 110 -5.20 8.84 -12.90
CA ARG A 110 -5.84 10.14 -13.17
C ARG A 110 -6.17 10.90 -11.89
N ARG A 111 -5.58 10.48 -10.78
CA ARG A 111 -5.76 11.12 -9.47
C ARG A 111 -4.52 10.90 -8.62
N ALA A 112 -4.18 11.90 -7.83
CA ALA A 112 -3.09 11.83 -6.87
C ALA A 112 -3.58 11.39 -5.50
N PHE A 113 -2.65 10.84 -4.71
CA PHE A 113 -2.87 10.31 -3.37
C PHE A 113 -1.96 11.04 -2.36
N ASP A 114 -2.34 10.97 -1.09
CA ASP A 114 -1.55 11.54 0.01
C ASP A 114 -0.50 10.57 0.53
N LEU A 115 -0.79 9.27 0.45
CA LEU A 115 0.08 8.20 0.88
C LEU A 115 0.03 7.05 -0.13
N VAL A 116 1.21 6.56 -0.53
CA VAL A 116 1.36 5.43 -1.44
C VAL A 116 2.19 4.36 -0.76
N PHE A 117 1.64 3.16 -0.61
CA PHE A 117 2.37 1.96 -0.23
C PHE A 117 2.81 1.18 -1.46
N VAL A 118 4.03 0.68 -1.44
CA VAL A 118 4.64 -0.11 -2.52
C VAL A 118 5.36 -1.30 -1.88
N ASP A 119 4.70 -2.44 -1.83
CA ASP A 119 5.23 -3.69 -1.25
C ASP A 119 5.30 -4.78 -2.34
N PRO A 120 6.28 -4.66 -3.26
CA PRO A 120 6.35 -5.55 -4.41
C PRO A 120 6.84 -6.94 -4.02
N PRO A 121 6.45 -7.99 -4.78
CA PRO A 121 7.00 -9.32 -4.56
C PRO A 121 8.52 -9.33 -4.79
N TYR A 122 9.27 -10.05 -3.95
CA TYR A 122 10.75 -10.08 -3.96
C TYR A 122 11.39 -10.43 -5.32
N ARG A 123 10.65 -11.07 -6.22
CA ARG A 123 11.12 -11.48 -7.54
C ARG A 123 10.65 -10.55 -8.67
N LEU A 124 10.20 -9.34 -8.34
CA LEU A 124 9.81 -8.39 -9.36
C LEU A 124 11.04 -7.93 -10.14
N GLU A 125 11.16 -8.37 -11.41
CA GLU A 125 12.31 -8.03 -12.27
C GLU A 125 12.46 -6.52 -12.51
N ARG A 126 11.35 -5.78 -12.51
CA ARG A 126 11.30 -4.34 -12.77
C ARG A 126 11.21 -3.48 -11.50
N ILE A 127 11.63 -3.99 -10.35
CA ILE A 127 11.55 -3.25 -9.08
C ILE A 127 12.32 -1.91 -9.15
N ALA A 128 13.44 -1.88 -9.85
CA ALA A 128 14.26 -0.68 -10.01
C ALA A 128 13.58 0.43 -10.82
N ASP A 129 12.59 0.11 -11.65
CA ASP A 129 11.84 1.08 -12.45
C ASP A 129 10.74 1.81 -11.62
N LEU A 130 10.31 1.23 -10.49
CA LEU A 130 9.17 1.72 -9.72
C LEU A 130 9.28 3.18 -9.28
N PRO A 131 10.42 3.69 -8.76
CA PRO A 131 10.53 5.10 -8.37
C PRO A 131 10.30 6.04 -9.54
N ALA A 132 10.89 5.75 -10.71
CA ALA A 132 10.72 6.58 -11.89
C ALA A 132 9.31 6.53 -12.46
N GLU A 133 8.68 5.35 -12.50
CA GLU A 133 7.29 5.16 -12.95
C GLU A 133 6.28 5.86 -12.01
N LEU A 134 6.53 5.80 -10.70
CA LEU A 134 5.74 6.53 -9.70
C LEU A 134 5.87 8.04 -9.92
N TYR A 135 7.09 8.56 -10.02
CA TYR A 135 7.34 9.99 -10.18
C TYR A 135 6.73 10.56 -11.47
N ALA A 136 6.76 9.76 -12.55
CA ALA A 136 6.17 10.14 -13.84
C ALA A 136 4.63 10.04 -13.87
N SER A 137 4.02 9.41 -12.87
CA SER A 137 2.57 9.16 -12.85
C SER A 137 1.79 10.34 -12.27
N GLU A 138 0.49 10.40 -12.59
CA GLU A 138 -0.44 11.33 -11.91
C GLU A 138 -0.89 10.84 -10.51
N ALA A 139 -0.32 9.71 -10.01
CA ALA A 139 -0.63 9.18 -8.69
C ALA A 139 0.04 9.97 -7.56
N LEU A 140 1.08 10.74 -7.86
CA LEU A 140 1.79 11.58 -6.90
C LEU A 140 1.47 13.06 -7.08
N ARG A 141 1.51 13.79 -5.98
CA ARG A 141 1.50 15.25 -5.92
C ARG A 141 2.55 15.73 -4.92
N GLU A 142 2.84 17.01 -4.89
CA GLU A 142 3.71 17.58 -3.86
C GLU A 142 3.18 17.24 -2.47
N GLY A 143 4.06 16.74 -1.60
CA GLY A 143 3.72 16.29 -0.25
C GLY A 143 3.19 14.86 -0.14
N THR A 144 3.09 14.10 -1.23
CA THR A 144 2.75 12.67 -1.16
C THR A 144 3.84 11.88 -0.43
N PHE A 145 3.47 11.13 0.58
CA PHE A 145 4.36 10.16 1.21
C PHE A 145 4.36 8.84 0.43
N VAL A 146 5.55 8.32 0.15
CA VAL A 146 5.72 7.00 -0.48
C VAL A 146 6.49 6.09 0.49
N VAL A 147 5.90 4.95 0.80
CA VAL A 147 6.54 3.90 1.60
C VAL A 147 6.81 2.71 0.68
N MET A 148 8.08 2.43 0.43
CA MET A 148 8.47 1.33 -0.45
C MET A 148 9.28 0.29 0.32
N GLU A 149 8.82 -0.97 0.28
CA GLU A 149 9.59 -2.11 0.76
C GLU A 149 10.47 -2.65 -0.37
N HIS A 150 11.71 -2.95 -0.06
CA HIS A 150 12.62 -3.60 -0.99
C HIS A 150 13.61 -4.52 -0.26
N SER A 151 14.15 -5.51 -0.94
CA SER A 151 15.17 -6.38 -0.36
C SER A 151 16.55 -5.72 -0.43
N LYS A 152 17.46 -6.15 0.46
CA LYS A 152 18.86 -5.73 0.42
C LYS A 152 19.59 -6.19 -0.85
N GLU A 153 19.08 -7.28 -1.46
CA GLU A 153 19.66 -7.90 -2.66
C GLU A 153 19.19 -7.19 -3.95
N SER A 154 18.10 -6.47 -3.86
CA SER A 154 17.54 -5.67 -4.96
C SER A 154 17.36 -4.24 -4.48
N PRO A 155 18.45 -3.47 -4.31
CA PRO A 155 18.37 -2.12 -3.83
C PRO A 155 17.58 -1.26 -4.82
N VAL A 156 16.64 -0.51 -4.30
CA VAL A 156 15.94 0.54 -5.03
C VAL A 156 16.59 1.85 -4.61
N GLU A 157 17.19 2.54 -5.56
CA GLU A 157 17.82 3.83 -5.33
C GLU A 157 16.92 4.93 -5.94
N PRO A 158 15.99 5.50 -5.15
CA PRO A 158 15.24 6.64 -5.62
C PRO A 158 16.20 7.83 -5.81
N SER A 159 16.04 8.56 -6.89
CA SER A 159 16.85 9.76 -7.14
C SER A 159 16.45 10.87 -6.16
N GLU A 160 17.43 11.48 -5.50
CA GLU A 160 17.22 12.67 -4.66
C GLU A 160 16.63 13.86 -5.43
N SER A 161 16.72 13.85 -6.76
CA SER A 161 16.05 14.84 -7.61
C SER A 161 14.54 14.59 -7.75
N MET A 162 14.05 13.42 -7.41
CA MET A 162 12.64 13.03 -7.51
C MET A 162 11.94 12.98 -6.15
N PHE A 163 12.65 12.59 -5.08
CA PHE A 163 12.08 12.36 -3.77
C PHE A 163 13.00 12.90 -2.66
N ASP A 164 12.40 13.47 -1.64
CA ASP A 164 13.07 13.70 -0.35
C ASP A 164 13.12 12.35 0.40
N ILE A 165 14.31 11.79 0.53
CA ILE A 165 14.53 10.47 1.14
C ILE A 165 14.77 10.63 2.64
N THR A 166 14.03 9.88 3.45
CA THR A 166 14.16 9.93 4.91
C THR A 166 14.20 8.55 5.54
#